data_b9407251fa405e9657fa311406149119
#
_entry.id   b9407251fa405e9657fa311406149119
#
_cell.length_a   1.000
_cell.length_b   1.000
_cell.length_c   1.000
_cell.angle_alpha   90.00
_cell.angle_beta   90.00
_cell.angle_gamma   90.00
#
_symmetry.space_group_name_H-M   'P 1'
#
loop_
_entity.id
_entity.type
_entity.pdbx_description
1 polymer ?
#
loop_
_entity_poly.entity_id
_entity_poly.type
_entity_poly.pdbx_seq_one_letter_code
_entity_poly.pdbx_strand_id
1 'polypeptide(L)'
;MVSHIDLMKKLQRVIDNGIKIYVIPGNHDIKNYNAYKYKPTQKVPVKNVSPKDFKEIYFNCGFNEAIYEDKYSLSYIAPVLEDLWLVMLDTNFYQNNNWKNPVAIKGVLSESTYEWLEKHLKEAKEKNIKVIASTHHSLVDHNDLLNKGYTLEENQRLIELYAKYNVVLNLSGHLHIQHIKPGYSKILNNKKVYDIATSSLIVCRNQYGILSYDQKNSIFYRTKVLDVSKWALNNGYLDNNLLNFNYYSYNYAYKQTHKKIYYELLRQNLSEYEAKLMSSTLSKLNPAFFSGTVVEIYRIIEVSDNYKIWSLVSDIFYHKYIDSIMKENRFDHNTLRLSLREDDGSFGQVIWNKNKGRENG
;
A
#
# COMPACT_ATOMS: atom_id res chain seq x y z
N MET A 1 -10.27 9.38 17.46
CA MET A 1 -11.26 8.50 18.14
C MET A 1 -12.61 8.46 17.43
N VAL A 2 -13.33 9.57 17.22
CA VAL A 2 -14.68 9.53 16.58
C VAL A 2 -14.66 8.83 15.22
N SER A 3 -13.73 9.16 14.35
CA SER A 3 -13.59 8.55 13.01
C SER A 3 -13.34 7.03 13.09
N HIS A 4 -12.58 6.56 14.07
CA HIS A 4 -12.35 5.12 14.29
C HIS A 4 -13.65 4.42 14.71
N ILE A 5 -14.41 5.02 15.62
CA ILE A 5 -15.72 4.48 16.06
C ILE A 5 -16.71 4.45 14.90
N ASP A 6 -16.75 5.50 14.07
CA ASP A 6 -17.64 5.56 12.91
C ASP A 6 -17.25 4.54 11.83
N LEU A 7 -15.95 4.33 11.63
CA LEU A 7 -15.46 3.25 10.75
C LEU A 7 -15.85 1.89 11.30
N MET A 8 -15.63 1.63 12.61
CA MET A 8 -15.97 0.35 13.22
C MET A 8 -17.45 0.01 13.11
N LYS A 9 -18.36 0.99 13.26
CA LYS A 9 -19.80 0.79 13.03
C LYS A 9 -20.12 0.29 11.61
N LYS A 10 -19.34 0.73 10.60
CA LYS A 10 -19.50 0.27 9.21
C LYS A 10 -18.90 -1.12 9.02
N LEU A 11 -17.75 -1.38 9.63
CA LEU A 11 -17.09 -2.69 9.59
C LEU A 11 -17.91 -3.74 10.33
N GLN A 12 -18.59 -3.39 11.42
CA GLN A 12 -19.47 -4.31 12.15
C GLN A 12 -20.54 -4.91 11.25
N ARG A 13 -21.11 -4.12 10.33
CA ARG A 13 -22.08 -4.63 9.34
C ARG A 13 -21.48 -5.70 8.42
N VAL A 14 -20.20 -5.63 8.15
CA VAL A 14 -19.48 -6.63 7.33
C VAL A 14 -19.27 -7.90 8.17
N ILE A 15 -18.88 -7.73 9.44
CA ILE A 15 -18.68 -8.83 10.39
C ILE A 15 -20.00 -9.57 10.64
N ASP A 16 -21.10 -8.84 10.82
CA ASP A 16 -22.44 -9.40 11.03
C ASP A 16 -22.93 -10.26 9.85
N ASN A 17 -22.35 -10.06 8.67
CA ASN A 17 -22.57 -10.91 7.48
C ASN A 17 -21.55 -12.06 7.36
N GLY A 18 -20.81 -12.40 8.43
CA GLY A 18 -19.90 -13.53 8.49
C GLY A 18 -18.54 -13.31 7.82
N ILE A 19 -18.19 -12.07 7.46
CA ILE A 19 -16.90 -11.74 6.84
C ILE A 19 -15.92 -11.34 7.95
N LYS A 20 -14.82 -12.05 8.06
CA LYS A 20 -13.73 -11.72 8.99
C LYS A 20 -12.95 -10.51 8.51
N ILE A 21 -12.57 -9.66 9.45
CA ILE A 21 -11.76 -8.45 9.18
C ILE A 21 -10.51 -8.52 10.04
N TYR A 22 -9.36 -8.18 9.47
CA TYR A 22 -8.08 -8.11 10.17
C TYR A 22 -7.48 -6.72 9.96
N VAL A 23 -7.06 -6.05 11.04
CA VAL A 23 -6.52 -4.69 10.99
C VAL A 23 -5.18 -4.58 11.69
N ILE A 24 -4.31 -3.71 11.17
CA ILE A 24 -3.16 -3.14 11.88
C ILE A 24 -3.26 -1.62 11.81
N PRO A 25 -2.68 -0.88 12.77
CA PRO A 25 -2.65 0.57 12.68
C PRO A 25 -1.71 1.05 11.59
N GLY A 26 -2.05 2.19 10.99
CA GLY A 26 -1.12 3.02 10.24
C GLY A 26 -0.51 4.10 11.13
N ASN A 27 0.50 4.79 10.64
CA ASN A 27 1.24 5.82 11.39
C ASN A 27 0.37 7.02 11.83
N HIS A 28 -0.78 7.23 11.19
CA HIS A 28 -1.74 8.29 11.56
C HIS A 28 -2.81 7.84 12.54
N ASP A 29 -2.90 6.55 12.89
CA ASP A 29 -4.00 6.03 13.71
C ASP A 29 -3.76 6.18 15.21
N ILE A 30 -2.51 6.08 15.66
CA ILE A 30 -2.14 6.07 17.08
C ILE A 30 -1.30 7.28 17.43
N LYS A 31 -1.64 7.95 18.55
CA LYS A 31 -0.95 9.15 19.08
C LYS A 31 -0.70 10.20 17.98
N ASN A 32 -1.69 10.46 17.17
CA ASN A 32 -1.62 11.45 16.09
C ASN A 32 -1.95 12.83 16.62
N TYR A 33 -0.91 13.63 16.89
CA TYR A 33 -1.05 15.02 17.39
C TYR A 33 -1.46 16.01 16.29
N ASN A 34 -1.53 15.56 15.01
CA ASN A 34 -2.12 16.31 13.90
C ASN A 34 -3.61 16.00 13.67
N ALA A 35 -4.25 15.29 14.58
CA ALA A 35 -5.68 15.01 14.49
C ALA A 35 -6.51 16.19 15.02
N TYR A 36 -7.34 16.79 14.17
CA TYR A 36 -8.17 17.94 14.48
C TYR A 36 -9.63 17.72 14.07
N LYS A 37 -10.54 18.33 14.84
CA LYS A 37 -11.89 18.62 14.39
C LYS A 37 -11.88 20.00 13.72
N TYR A 38 -12.37 20.07 12.49
CA TYR A 38 -12.48 21.31 11.74
C TYR A 38 -13.85 21.92 11.97
N LYS A 39 -13.86 23.20 12.33
CA LYS A 39 -15.03 24.08 12.37
C LYS A 39 -14.82 25.16 11.30
N PRO A 40 -15.86 25.92 10.89
CA PRO A 40 -15.74 26.90 9.82
C PRO A 40 -14.56 27.88 9.96
N THR A 41 -14.23 28.28 11.19
CA THR A 41 -13.21 29.32 11.48
C THR A 41 -12.01 28.82 12.30
N GLN A 42 -11.98 27.53 12.71
CA GLN A 42 -10.92 27.06 13.61
C GLN A 42 -10.66 25.54 13.50
N LYS A 43 -9.42 25.16 13.83
CA LYS A 43 -9.01 23.77 14.10
C LYS A 43 -9.03 23.54 15.61
N VAL A 44 -9.65 22.46 16.05
CA VAL A 44 -9.68 22.08 17.48
C VAL A 44 -9.02 20.71 17.60
N PRO A 45 -7.94 20.56 18.41
CA PRO A 45 -7.32 19.26 18.65
C PRO A 45 -8.35 18.26 19.18
N VAL A 46 -8.26 17.01 18.75
CA VAL A 46 -9.12 15.93 19.27
C VAL A 46 -8.31 14.97 20.13
N LYS A 47 -9.02 14.22 20.99
CA LYS A 47 -8.37 13.18 21.80
C LYS A 47 -7.68 12.16 20.89
N ASN A 48 -6.42 11.90 21.14
CA ASN A 48 -5.64 10.88 20.47
C ASN A 48 -6.15 9.46 20.81
N VAL A 49 -5.89 8.53 19.92
CA VAL A 49 -6.09 7.11 20.12
C VAL A 49 -4.81 6.49 20.68
N SER A 50 -4.88 5.83 21.81
CA SER A 50 -3.77 5.04 22.35
C SER A 50 -3.76 3.63 21.72
N PRO A 51 -2.65 2.85 21.86
CA PRO A 51 -2.64 1.45 21.46
C PRO A 51 -3.77 0.63 22.08
N LYS A 52 -4.07 0.88 23.37
CA LYS A 52 -5.18 0.25 24.07
C LYS A 52 -6.52 0.61 23.46
N ASP A 53 -6.79 1.93 23.23
CA ASP A 53 -8.03 2.38 22.59
C ASP A 53 -8.19 1.74 21.20
N PHE A 54 -7.11 1.63 20.41
CA PHE A 54 -7.14 1.02 19.07
C PHE A 54 -7.55 -0.46 19.16
N LYS A 55 -6.91 -1.22 20.01
CA LYS A 55 -7.23 -2.64 20.22
C LYS A 55 -8.66 -2.85 20.71
N GLU A 56 -9.15 -2.01 21.63
CA GLU A 56 -10.53 -2.07 22.13
C GLU A 56 -11.55 -1.74 21.03
N ILE A 57 -11.30 -0.67 20.24
CA ILE A 57 -12.22 -0.28 19.16
C ILE A 57 -12.31 -1.35 18.08
N TYR A 58 -11.17 -1.94 17.70
CA TYR A 58 -11.09 -2.92 16.62
C TYR A 58 -10.99 -4.37 17.11
N PHE A 59 -11.42 -4.65 18.33
CA PHE A 59 -11.29 -5.99 18.93
C PHE A 59 -11.83 -7.09 18.01
N ASN A 60 -13.01 -6.88 17.41
CA ASN A 60 -13.65 -7.82 16.48
C ASN A 60 -13.02 -7.81 15.06
N CYS A 61 -11.92 -7.09 14.87
CA CYS A 61 -11.20 -7.02 13.60
C CYS A 61 -9.83 -7.72 13.70
N GLY A 62 -9.83 -8.97 14.12
CA GLY A 62 -8.70 -9.86 14.16
C GLY A 62 -8.08 -10.07 15.55
N PHE A 63 -8.15 -9.12 16.48
CA PHE A 63 -7.60 -9.31 17.82
C PHE A 63 -8.34 -10.41 18.61
N ASN A 64 -9.66 -10.54 18.44
CA ASN A 64 -10.44 -11.62 19.03
C ASN A 64 -10.17 -13.01 18.46
N GLU A 65 -9.52 -13.08 17.29
CA GLU A 65 -9.15 -14.33 16.61
C GLU A 65 -7.65 -14.63 16.73
N ALA A 66 -6.90 -13.74 17.36
CA ALA A 66 -5.45 -13.88 17.49
C ALA A 66 -5.09 -15.10 18.34
N ILE A 67 -4.28 -16.01 17.78
CA ILE A 67 -3.70 -17.13 18.50
C ILE A 67 -2.40 -16.75 19.21
N TYR A 68 -1.71 -15.73 18.69
CA TYR A 68 -0.52 -15.14 19.31
C TYR A 68 -0.58 -13.62 19.20
N GLU A 69 -0.30 -12.95 20.30
CA GLU A 69 -0.17 -11.50 20.38
C GLU A 69 1.23 -11.12 20.85
N ASP A 70 1.79 -10.07 20.27
CA ASP A 70 3.02 -9.48 20.76
C ASP A 70 2.74 -8.59 21.99
N LYS A 71 3.48 -8.79 23.06
CA LYS A 71 3.31 -8.02 24.30
C LYS A 71 3.73 -6.56 24.18
N TYR A 72 4.57 -6.25 23.19
CA TYR A 72 5.24 -4.96 23.07
C TYR A 72 4.70 -4.08 21.94
N SER A 73 3.85 -4.64 21.07
CA SER A 73 3.23 -3.95 19.95
C SER A 73 1.78 -4.41 19.74
N LEU A 74 1.13 -3.86 18.73
CA LEU A 74 -0.19 -4.34 18.29
C LEU A 74 -0.09 -5.45 17.24
N SER A 75 1.06 -6.10 17.14
CA SER A 75 1.24 -7.24 16.24
C SER A 75 0.53 -8.49 16.77
N TYR A 76 -0.01 -9.26 15.85
CA TYR A 76 -0.68 -10.52 16.19
C TYR A 76 -0.65 -11.51 15.02
N ILE A 77 -0.96 -12.77 15.30
CA ILE A 77 -1.11 -13.85 14.33
C ILE A 77 -2.51 -14.44 14.46
N ALA A 78 -3.22 -14.54 13.33
CA ALA A 78 -4.53 -15.15 13.26
C ALA A 78 -4.58 -16.29 12.23
N PRO A 79 -5.25 -17.43 12.54
CA PRO A 79 -5.48 -18.50 11.59
C PRO A 79 -6.63 -18.08 10.65
N VAL A 80 -6.31 -17.95 9.36
CA VAL A 80 -7.32 -17.63 8.34
C VAL A 80 -7.95 -18.89 7.78
N LEU A 81 -7.12 -19.94 7.63
CA LEU A 81 -7.49 -21.30 7.27
C LEU A 81 -6.71 -22.30 8.14
N GLU A 82 -7.04 -23.57 8.09
CA GLU A 82 -6.33 -24.62 8.84
C GLU A 82 -4.83 -24.66 8.52
N ASP A 83 -4.47 -24.39 7.25
CA ASP A 83 -3.11 -24.42 6.72
C ASP A 83 -2.52 -23.02 6.43
N LEU A 84 -3.21 -21.94 6.82
CA LEU A 84 -2.80 -20.57 6.50
C LEU A 84 -2.93 -19.62 7.70
N TRP A 85 -1.81 -19.05 8.14
CA TRP A 85 -1.77 -17.95 9.10
C TRP A 85 -1.55 -16.61 8.44
N LEU A 86 -2.21 -15.59 8.99
CA LEU A 86 -1.97 -14.19 8.68
C LEU A 86 -1.18 -13.56 9.81
N VAL A 87 0.02 -13.08 9.51
CA VAL A 87 0.88 -12.33 10.43
C VAL A 87 0.64 -10.85 10.22
N MET A 88 0.11 -10.18 11.23
CA MET A 88 -0.22 -8.75 11.23
C MET A 88 0.80 -8.01 12.08
N LEU A 89 1.73 -7.26 11.45
CA LEU A 89 2.82 -6.57 12.14
C LEU A 89 2.56 -5.07 12.28
N ASP A 90 2.51 -4.59 13.49
CA ASP A 90 2.53 -3.16 13.80
C ASP A 90 3.96 -2.62 13.68
N THR A 91 4.23 -1.97 12.57
CA THR A 91 5.53 -1.39 12.25
C THR A 91 5.62 0.11 12.61
N ASN A 92 4.65 0.66 13.33
CA ASN A 92 4.58 2.10 13.57
C ASN A 92 5.42 2.53 14.78
N PHE A 93 6.13 3.62 14.61
CA PHE A 93 6.98 4.22 15.66
C PHE A 93 6.26 5.41 16.33
N TYR A 94 5.18 5.15 17.06
CA TYR A 94 4.34 6.17 17.71
C TYR A 94 4.74 6.51 19.15
N GLN A 95 5.73 5.83 19.75
CA GLN A 95 6.12 6.01 21.15
C GLN A 95 6.58 7.44 21.44
N ASN A 96 7.28 8.06 20.48
CA ASN A 96 7.87 9.38 20.60
C ASN A 96 7.00 10.50 20.00
N ASN A 97 5.79 10.18 19.52
CA ASN A 97 4.87 11.20 19.01
C ASN A 97 4.47 12.18 20.12
N ASN A 98 4.53 13.45 19.81
CA ASN A 98 4.18 14.56 20.71
C ASN A 98 3.87 15.82 19.87
N TRP A 99 3.55 16.94 20.50
CA TRP A 99 3.20 18.19 19.81
C TRP A 99 4.31 18.77 18.91
N LYS A 100 5.58 18.47 19.18
CA LYS A 100 6.72 18.87 18.33
C LYS A 100 6.93 17.91 17.17
N ASN A 101 6.72 16.62 17.42
CA ASN A 101 6.83 15.55 16.45
C ASN A 101 5.49 14.80 16.39
N PRO A 102 4.48 15.35 15.69
CA PRO A 102 3.09 14.92 15.86
C PRO A 102 2.80 13.54 15.30
N VAL A 103 3.53 13.09 14.29
CA VAL A 103 3.39 11.78 13.64
C VAL A 103 4.74 11.35 13.13
N ALA A 104 5.23 10.19 13.58
CA ALA A 104 6.39 9.55 12.97
C ALA A 104 6.00 8.94 11.63
N ILE A 105 6.85 9.10 10.62
CA ILE A 105 6.64 8.53 9.28
C ILE A 105 7.29 7.15 9.18
N LYS A 106 8.39 6.95 9.93
CA LYS A 106 9.22 5.75 9.83
C LYS A 106 8.56 4.50 10.44
N GLY A 107 8.84 3.36 9.84
CA GLY A 107 8.49 2.04 10.36
C GLY A 107 9.67 1.35 11.04
N VAL A 108 9.42 0.75 12.21
CA VAL A 108 10.44 0.04 13.01
C VAL A 108 9.82 -1.17 13.68
N LEU A 109 10.56 -2.26 13.77
CA LEU A 109 10.25 -3.39 14.65
C LEU A 109 11.24 -3.45 15.81
N SER A 110 10.75 -3.72 17.02
CA SER A 110 11.60 -3.91 18.18
C SER A 110 12.30 -5.29 18.16
N GLU A 111 13.41 -5.42 18.87
CA GLU A 111 14.07 -6.71 19.02
C GLU A 111 13.13 -7.78 19.58
N SER A 112 12.36 -7.42 20.60
CA SER A 112 11.37 -8.33 21.19
C SER A 112 10.30 -8.78 20.20
N THR A 113 9.89 -7.89 19.26
CA THR A 113 8.94 -8.25 18.18
C THR A 113 9.61 -9.21 17.18
N TYR A 114 10.90 -9.01 16.85
CA TYR A 114 11.63 -9.95 15.98
C TYR A 114 11.75 -11.34 16.64
N GLU A 115 12.10 -11.43 17.93
CA GLU A 115 12.18 -12.69 18.68
C GLU A 115 10.82 -13.40 18.72
N TRP A 116 9.74 -12.65 18.99
CA TRP A 116 8.38 -13.16 18.99
C TRP A 116 8.01 -13.68 17.61
N LEU A 117 8.27 -12.92 16.56
CA LEU A 117 7.97 -13.28 15.20
C LEU A 117 8.72 -14.54 14.76
N GLU A 118 10.04 -14.60 15.01
CA GLU A 118 10.86 -15.74 14.65
C GLU A 118 10.38 -17.03 15.30
N LYS A 119 10.04 -16.98 16.60
CA LYS A 119 9.47 -18.10 17.35
C LYS A 119 8.25 -18.68 16.64
N HIS A 120 7.31 -17.83 16.24
CA HIS A 120 6.05 -18.30 15.66
C HIS A 120 6.15 -18.66 14.17
N LEU A 121 7.05 -18.03 13.43
CA LEU A 121 7.36 -18.46 12.06
C LEU A 121 8.03 -19.83 12.03
N LYS A 122 8.90 -20.12 13.01
CA LYS A 122 9.48 -21.45 13.18
C LYS A 122 8.40 -22.50 13.45
N GLU A 123 7.49 -22.22 14.37
CA GLU A 123 6.36 -23.09 14.67
C GLU A 123 5.45 -23.33 13.44
N ALA A 124 5.14 -22.27 12.68
CA ALA A 124 4.35 -22.40 11.45
C ALA A 124 5.04 -23.35 10.45
N LYS A 125 6.35 -23.18 10.26
CA LYS A 125 7.13 -24.05 9.36
C LYS A 125 7.16 -25.50 9.84
N GLU A 126 7.34 -25.77 11.12
CA GLU A 126 7.32 -27.12 11.72
C GLU A 126 5.95 -27.79 11.54
N LYS A 127 4.88 -27.02 11.60
CA LYS A 127 3.50 -27.49 11.38
C LYS A 127 3.07 -27.49 9.90
N ASN A 128 3.95 -27.15 8.97
CA ASN A 128 3.66 -26.98 7.53
C ASN A 128 2.51 -25.99 7.27
N ILE A 129 2.37 -24.95 8.09
CA ILE A 129 1.38 -23.88 7.91
C ILE A 129 2.00 -22.80 7.03
N LYS A 130 1.28 -22.37 6.02
CA LYS A 130 1.67 -21.26 5.15
C LYS A 130 1.44 -19.93 5.88
N VAL A 131 2.26 -18.93 5.56
CA VAL A 131 2.18 -17.61 6.19
C VAL A 131 2.11 -16.53 5.13
N ILE A 132 1.15 -15.63 5.28
CA ILE A 132 1.11 -14.34 4.60
C ILE A 132 1.29 -13.27 5.66
N ALA A 133 2.15 -12.29 5.39
CA ALA A 133 2.39 -11.17 6.30
C ALA A 133 1.71 -9.89 5.81
N SER A 134 1.41 -9.01 6.74
CA SER A 134 0.94 -7.65 6.46
C SER A 134 1.63 -6.65 7.38
N THR A 135 2.08 -5.55 6.79
CA THR A 135 2.75 -4.43 7.47
C THR A 135 2.14 -3.11 7.01
N HIS A 136 2.24 -2.04 7.81
CA HIS A 136 1.89 -0.72 7.30
C HIS A 136 2.98 -0.17 6.37
N HIS A 137 4.24 -0.22 6.79
CA HIS A 137 5.40 0.23 6.01
C HIS A 137 5.84 -0.86 5.03
N SER A 138 6.34 -0.43 3.87
CA SER A 138 6.78 -1.34 2.82
C SER A 138 7.99 -2.17 3.24
N LEU A 139 8.04 -3.42 2.80
CA LEU A 139 9.17 -4.32 3.03
C LEU A 139 10.36 -3.97 2.12
N VAL A 140 10.11 -3.41 0.95
CA VAL A 140 11.12 -3.01 -0.04
C VAL A 140 10.91 -1.58 -0.51
N ASP A 141 11.95 -0.97 -1.08
CA ASP A 141 11.84 0.34 -1.72
C ASP A 141 11.05 0.22 -3.03
N HIS A 142 9.80 0.63 -3.01
CA HIS A 142 8.95 0.64 -4.20
C HIS A 142 9.24 1.80 -5.16
N ASN A 143 9.97 2.81 -4.69
CA ASN A 143 10.42 3.93 -5.50
C ASN A 143 11.76 4.44 -4.96
N ASP A 144 12.70 4.76 -5.85
CA ASP A 144 14.07 5.17 -5.49
C ASP A 144 14.12 6.47 -4.66
N LEU A 145 13.11 7.33 -4.78
CA LEU A 145 13.04 8.62 -4.06
C LEU A 145 12.11 8.60 -2.85
N LEU A 146 11.05 7.78 -2.91
CA LEU A 146 10.04 7.66 -1.85
C LEU A 146 10.32 6.41 -1.02
N ASN A 147 11.50 6.34 -0.41
CA ASN A 147 11.96 5.21 0.39
C ASN A 147 12.11 5.59 1.88
N LYS A 148 12.83 6.67 2.17
CA LYS A 148 13.09 7.09 3.55
C LYS A 148 11.80 7.42 4.29
N GLY A 149 11.54 6.65 5.36
CA GLY A 149 10.32 6.75 6.16
C GLY A 149 9.13 5.96 5.60
N TYR A 150 9.17 5.51 4.35
CA TYR A 150 8.13 4.67 3.75
C TYR A 150 8.46 3.18 3.80
N THR A 151 9.73 2.85 3.61
CA THR A 151 10.24 1.49 3.79
C THR A 151 10.58 1.27 5.26
N LEU A 152 10.33 0.07 5.76
CA LEU A 152 10.68 -0.37 7.11
C LEU A 152 12.19 -0.21 7.35
N GLU A 153 12.59 0.39 8.47
CA GLU A 153 14.00 0.42 8.88
C GLU A 153 14.48 -1.03 9.13
N GLU A 154 15.70 -1.34 8.75
CA GLU A 154 16.27 -2.69 8.81
C GLU A 154 15.46 -3.76 8.03
N ASN A 155 14.77 -3.35 6.97
CA ASN A 155 13.91 -4.20 6.14
C ASN A 155 14.61 -5.48 5.66
N GLN A 156 15.92 -5.44 5.38
CA GLN A 156 16.68 -6.62 4.96
C GLN A 156 16.63 -7.72 6.02
N ARG A 157 16.68 -7.39 7.31
CA ARG A 157 16.56 -8.35 8.41
C ARG A 157 15.21 -9.09 8.36
N LEU A 158 14.11 -8.36 8.09
CA LEU A 158 12.79 -8.98 7.95
C LEU A 158 12.70 -9.85 6.70
N ILE A 159 13.32 -9.43 5.58
CA ILE A 159 13.41 -10.24 4.35
C ILE A 159 14.14 -11.56 4.63
N GLU A 160 15.28 -11.54 5.36
CA GLU A 160 16.01 -12.75 5.71
C GLU A 160 15.18 -13.69 6.59
N LEU A 161 14.47 -13.10 7.57
CA LEU A 161 13.62 -13.87 8.45
C LEU A 161 12.47 -14.54 7.67
N TYR A 162 11.81 -13.81 6.80
CA TYR A 162 10.75 -14.33 5.95
C TYR A 162 11.25 -15.41 4.99
N ALA A 163 12.40 -15.19 4.34
CA ALA A 163 13.02 -16.16 3.45
C ALA A 163 13.40 -17.47 4.18
N LYS A 164 13.91 -17.37 5.41
CA LYS A 164 14.27 -18.51 6.27
C LYS A 164 13.06 -19.40 6.59
N TYR A 165 11.91 -18.79 6.80
CA TYR A 165 10.68 -19.48 7.20
C TYR A 165 9.61 -19.58 6.09
N ASN A 166 10.03 -19.37 4.83
CA ASN A 166 9.17 -19.53 3.64
C ASN A 166 7.94 -18.61 3.60
N VAL A 167 8.02 -17.42 4.19
CA VAL A 167 7.04 -16.37 3.98
C VAL A 167 7.35 -15.69 2.66
N VAL A 168 6.51 -15.86 1.64
CA VAL A 168 6.79 -15.39 0.26
C VAL A 168 6.07 -14.10 -0.09
N LEU A 169 5.12 -13.67 0.73
CA LEU A 169 4.27 -12.52 0.46
C LEU A 169 4.08 -11.65 1.69
N ASN A 170 4.34 -10.36 1.51
CA ASN A 170 3.97 -9.30 2.42
C ASN A 170 2.98 -8.34 1.72
N LEU A 171 1.97 -7.89 2.43
CA LEU A 171 1.04 -6.86 1.97
C LEU A 171 1.35 -5.57 2.74
N SER A 172 1.62 -4.48 2.04
CA SER A 172 1.95 -3.20 2.67
C SER A 172 1.06 -2.05 2.20
N GLY A 173 1.07 -0.95 2.96
CA GLY A 173 0.32 0.27 2.69
C GLY A 173 1.21 1.49 2.59
N HIS A 174 0.89 2.57 3.33
CA HIS A 174 1.65 3.78 3.58
C HIS A 174 1.98 4.65 2.34
N LEU A 175 2.55 4.08 1.28
CA LEU A 175 2.88 4.79 0.03
C LEU A 175 1.63 5.19 -0.78
N HIS A 176 0.50 4.54 -0.54
CA HIS A 176 -0.74 4.72 -1.30
C HIS A 176 -0.62 4.40 -2.80
N ILE A 177 0.41 3.68 -3.22
CA ILE A 177 0.61 3.25 -4.61
C ILE A 177 0.27 1.77 -4.75
N GLN A 178 -0.12 1.35 -5.94
CA GLN A 178 -0.21 -0.06 -6.30
C GLN A 178 1.10 -0.47 -6.98
N HIS A 179 1.91 -1.24 -6.27
CA HIS A 179 3.20 -1.68 -6.80
C HIS A 179 3.62 -3.03 -6.23
N ILE A 180 4.14 -3.91 -7.07
CA ILE A 180 4.60 -5.25 -6.70
C ILE A 180 6.10 -5.32 -6.93
N LYS A 181 6.87 -5.64 -5.90
CA LYS A 181 8.33 -5.74 -6.00
C LYS A 181 8.88 -6.87 -5.13
N PRO A 182 9.84 -7.68 -5.62
CA PRO A 182 10.50 -8.68 -4.80
C PRO A 182 11.63 -8.07 -3.96
N GLY A 183 11.71 -8.46 -2.69
CA GLY A 183 12.90 -8.36 -1.86
C GLY A 183 13.70 -9.66 -1.93
N TYR A 184 15.01 -9.56 -2.05
CA TYR A 184 15.89 -10.71 -2.19
C TYR A 184 16.65 -10.98 -0.91
N SER A 185 16.68 -12.25 -0.47
CA SER A 185 17.58 -12.68 0.58
C SER A 185 19.03 -12.55 0.10
N LYS A 186 19.89 -12.01 0.97
CA LYS A 186 21.35 -11.93 0.75
C LYS A 186 22.08 -13.18 1.26
N ILE A 187 21.40 -13.96 2.11
CA ILE A 187 21.95 -15.13 2.78
C ILE A 187 21.49 -16.41 2.10
N LEU A 188 20.23 -16.49 1.71
CA LEU A 188 19.62 -17.67 1.10
C LEU A 188 19.50 -17.46 -0.41
N ASN A 189 20.42 -18.03 -1.17
CA ASN A 189 20.43 -17.91 -2.63
C ASN A 189 19.08 -18.22 -3.26
N ASN A 190 18.67 -17.36 -4.21
CA ASN A 190 17.42 -17.46 -4.98
C ASN A 190 16.11 -17.30 -4.17
N LYS A 191 16.16 -17.12 -2.84
CA LYS A 191 14.93 -16.85 -2.09
C LYS A 191 14.55 -15.38 -2.16
N LYS A 192 13.26 -15.15 -2.40
CA LYS A 192 12.68 -13.81 -2.51
C LYS A 192 11.33 -13.74 -1.80
N VAL A 193 11.02 -12.55 -1.30
CA VAL A 193 9.75 -12.22 -0.67
C VAL A 193 9.11 -11.12 -1.50
N TYR A 194 7.89 -11.32 -1.98
CA TYR A 194 7.16 -10.27 -2.69
C TYR A 194 6.51 -9.32 -1.70
N ASP A 195 6.69 -8.02 -1.92
CA ASP A 195 5.94 -6.98 -1.24
C ASP A 195 4.93 -6.37 -2.21
N ILE A 196 3.67 -6.31 -1.81
CA ILE A 196 2.60 -5.65 -2.54
C ILE A 196 2.22 -4.40 -1.77
N ALA A 197 2.72 -3.24 -2.19
CA ALA A 197 2.20 -1.97 -1.75
C ALA A 197 0.81 -1.77 -2.38
N THR A 198 -0.20 -1.61 -1.53
CA THR A 198 -1.59 -1.49 -1.96
C THR A 198 -2.01 -0.04 -2.06
N SER A 199 -2.64 0.32 -3.17
CA SER A 199 -3.22 1.65 -3.38
C SER A 199 -4.29 1.98 -2.32
N SER A 200 -4.44 3.27 -2.04
CA SER A 200 -5.49 3.74 -1.13
C SER A 200 -6.84 3.85 -1.86
N LEU A 201 -7.92 3.46 -1.16
CA LEU A 201 -9.29 3.56 -1.68
C LEU A 201 -9.72 4.98 -2.05
N ILE A 202 -9.09 6.00 -1.48
CA ILE A 202 -9.41 7.42 -1.75
C ILE A 202 -8.54 8.04 -2.85
N VAL A 203 -7.57 7.29 -3.39
CA VAL A 203 -6.69 7.73 -4.48
C VAL A 203 -7.18 7.13 -5.78
N CYS A 204 -7.14 7.87 -6.88
CA CYS A 204 -7.45 7.36 -8.22
C CYS A 204 -6.51 6.15 -8.53
N ARG A 205 -7.03 5.03 -8.97
CA ARG A 205 -8.39 4.64 -9.45
C ARG A 205 -9.37 4.14 -8.35
N ASN A 206 -9.12 4.37 -7.06
CA ASN A 206 -10.03 3.91 -6.01
C ASN A 206 -10.17 2.38 -6.01
N GLN A 207 -9.05 1.69 -5.92
CA GLN A 207 -8.96 0.24 -6.09
C GLN A 207 -8.52 -0.47 -4.80
N TYR A 208 -8.75 -1.78 -4.76
CA TYR A 208 -8.33 -2.67 -3.68
C TYR A 208 -7.79 -3.99 -4.26
N GLY A 209 -6.96 -4.68 -3.49
CA GLY A 209 -6.44 -5.99 -3.84
C GLY A 209 -7.41 -7.11 -3.49
N ILE A 210 -7.49 -8.12 -4.34
CA ILE A 210 -8.13 -9.41 -4.08
C ILE A 210 -7.03 -10.45 -4.11
N LEU A 211 -6.88 -11.17 -3.01
CA LEU A 211 -5.96 -12.28 -2.90
C LEU A 211 -6.77 -13.58 -2.81
N SER A 212 -6.45 -14.54 -3.65
CA SER A 212 -7.04 -15.88 -3.66
C SER A 212 -5.97 -16.92 -3.36
N TYR A 213 -6.25 -17.82 -2.44
CA TYR A 213 -5.43 -18.98 -2.11
C TYR A 213 -6.18 -20.25 -2.49
N ASP A 214 -5.56 -21.11 -3.29
CA ASP A 214 -6.24 -22.28 -3.89
C ASP A 214 -6.10 -23.58 -3.09
N GLN A 215 -5.52 -23.50 -1.87
CA GLN A 215 -5.19 -24.65 -1.01
C GLN A 215 -4.29 -25.72 -1.67
N LYS A 216 -3.88 -25.50 -2.93
CA LYS A 216 -2.92 -26.32 -3.70
C LYS A 216 -1.55 -25.66 -3.81
N ASN A 217 -1.25 -24.76 -2.86
CA ASN A 217 -0.01 -24.00 -2.79
C ASN A 217 0.15 -22.91 -3.86
N SER A 218 -0.95 -22.30 -4.33
CA SER A 218 -0.87 -21.13 -5.21
C SER A 218 -1.61 -19.93 -4.62
N ILE A 219 -1.00 -18.77 -4.73
CA ILE A 219 -1.61 -17.49 -4.43
C ILE A 219 -1.80 -16.73 -5.74
N PHE A 220 -2.98 -16.17 -5.93
CA PHE A 220 -3.27 -15.24 -7.01
C PHE A 220 -3.76 -13.92 -6.44
N TYR A 221 -3.04 -12.83 -6.77
CA TYR A 221 -3.42 -11.47 -6.44
C TYR A 221 -3.85 -10.71 -7.69
N ARG A 222 -4.90 -9.91 -7.56
CA ARG A 222 -5.34 -8.95 -8.57
C ARG A 222 -5.98 -7.74 -7.93
N THR A 223 -5.92 -6.59 -8.57
CA THR A 223 -6.67 -5.41 -8.14
C THR A 223 -8.08 -5.39 -8.74
N LYS A 224 -8.97 -4.68 -8.06
CA LYS A 224 -10.31 -4.35 -8.53
C LYS A 224 -10.63 -2.90 -8.17
N VAL A 225 -11.20 -2.18 -9.15
CA VAL A 225 -11.68 -0.81 -8.97
C VAL A 225 -13.05 -0.83 -8.30
N LEU A 226 -13.31 0.12 -7.40
CA LEU A 226 -14.63 0.31 -6.80
C LEU A 226 -15.61 0.80 -7.87
N ASP A 227 -16.73 0.09 -8.03
CA ASP A 227 -17.80 0.49 -8.94
C ASP A 227 -18.78 1.43 -8.22
N VAL A 228 -18.31 2.65 -7.96
CA VAL A 228 -19.09 3.68 -7.30
C VAL A 228 -20.29 4.11 -8.17
N SER A 229 -20.14 4.11 -9.50
CA SER A 229 -21.21 4.48 -10.44
C SER A 229 -22.38 3.49 -10.35
N LYS A 230 -22.09 2.20 -10.33
CA LYS A 230 -23.12 1.16 -10.14
C LYS A 230 -23.77 1.26 -8.76
N TRP A 231 -22.96 1.49 -7.71
CA TRP A 231 -23.49 1.68 -6.36
C TRP A 231 -24.41 2.90 -6.29
N ALA A 232 -24.02 4.02 -6.87
CA ALA A 232 -24.83 5.24 -6.90
C ALA A 232 -26.16 5.00 -7.62
N LEU A 233 -26.13 4.38 -8.80
CA LEU A 233 -27.31 4.02 -9.57
C LEU A 233 -28.27 3.12 -8.77
N ASN A 234 -27.74 2.07 -8.15
CA ASN A 234 -28.53 1.11 -7.35
C ASN A 234 -29.16 1.73 -6.09
N ASN A 235 -28.62 2.86 -5.61
CA ASN A 235 -29.13 3.57 -4.43
C ASN A 235 -29.89 4.87 -4.79
N GLY A 236 -30.22 5.09 -6.08
CA GLY A 236 -31.04 6.20 -6.54
C GLY A 236 -30.34 7.57 -6.49
N TYR A 237 -29.01 7.63 -6.45
CA TYR A 237 -28.27 8.89 -6.53
C TYR A 237 -28.28 9.41 -7.97
N LEU A 238 -28.53 10.73 -8.11
CA LEU A 238 -28.56 11.43 -9.40
C LEU A 238 -27.38 12.38 -9.61
N ASP A 239 -26.42 12.40 -8.70
CA ASP A 239 -25.23 13.22 -8.81
C ASP A 239 -24.32 12.73 -9.96
N ASN A 240 -24.05 13.61 -10.93
CA ASN A 240 -23.26 13.28 -12.11
C ASN A 240 -21.84 12.82 -11.79
N ASN A 241 -21.22 13.32 -10.72
CA ASN A 241 -19.88 12.90 -10.32
C ASN A 241 -19.89 11.47 -9.77
N LEU A 242 -20.96 11.07 -9.07
CA LEU A 242 -21.13 9.69 -8.59
C LEU A 242 -21.44 8.74 -9.75
N LEU A 243 -22.35 9.14 -10.66
CA LEU A 243 -22.73 8.32 -11.81
C LEU A 243 -21.60 8.12 -12.82
N ASN A 244 -20.64 9.05 -12.89
CA ASN A 244 -19.44 9.00 -13.72
C ASN A 244 -18.16 8.99 -12.87
N PHE A 245 -18.14 8.25 -11.78
CA PHE A 245 -17.14 8.40 -10.73
C PHE A 245 -15.70 8.16 -11.19
N ASN A 246 -15.45 7.17 -12.04
CA ASN A 246 -14.10 6.90 -12.54
C ASN A 246 -13.54 8.09 -13.33
N TYR A 247 -14.35 8.71 -14.18
CA TYR A 247 -13.97 9.91 -14.91
C TYR A 247 -13.78 11.11 -13.98
N TYR A 248 -14.67 11.30 -13.02
CA TYR A 248 -14.56 12.35 -12.00
C TYR A 248 -13.28 12.20 -11.19
N SER A 249 -13.02 11.00 -10.65
CA SER A 249 -11.84 10.71 -9.82
C SER A 249 -10.54 10.94 -10.59
N TYR A 250 -10.46 10.48 -11.85
CA TYR A 250 -9.30 10.71 -12.70
C TYR A 250 -9.07 12.21 -12.95
N ASN A 251 -10.11 12.93 -13.37
CA ASN A 251 -10.02 14.36 -13.65
C ASN A 251 -9.67 15.17 -12.39
N TYR A 252 -10.19 14.79 -11.24
CA TYR A 252 -9.83 15.40 -9.98
C TYR A 252 -8.35 15.22 -9.69
N ALA A 253 -7.84 13.99 -9.74
CA ALA A 253 -6.43 13.68 -9.52
C ALA A 253 -5.52 14.42 -10.53
N TYR A 254 -5.89 14.42 -11.81
CA TYR A 254 -5.19 15.15 -12.87
C TYR A 254 -5.12 16.64 -12.55
N LYS A 255 -6.27 17.28 -12.29
CA LYS A 255 -6.34 18.73 -12.03
C LYS A 255 -5.56 19.14 -10.78
N GLN A 256 -5.65 18.35 -9.68
CA GLN A 256 -4.92 18.64 -8.44
C GLN A 256 -3.41 18.53 -8.67
N THR A 257 -2.95 17.49 -9.34
CA THR A 257 -1.53 17.33 -9.69
C THR A 257 -1.07 18.48 -10.60
N HIS A 258 -1.82 18.77 -11.67
CA HIS A 258 -1.49 19.85 -12.59
C HIS A 258 -1.32 21.18 -11.87
N LYS A 259 -2.31 21.56 -11.07
CA LYS A 259 -2.31 22.82 -10.32
C LYS A 259 -1.08 22.90 -9.39
N LYS A 260 -0.82 21.84 -8.61
CA LYS A 260 0.31 21.80 -7.67
C LYS A 260 1.64 21.96 -8.41
N ILE A 261 1.88 21.15 -9.44
CA ILE A 261 3.15 21.13 -10.17
C ILE A 261 3.35 22.41 -10.98
N TYR A 262 2.30 22.92 -11.64
CA TYR A 262 2.36 24.16 -12.40
C TYR A 262 2.87 25.33 -11.54
N TYR A 263 2.27 25.56 -10.37
CA TYR A 263 2.71 26.64 -9.49
C TYR A 263 4.10 26.41 -8.89
N GLU A 264 4.49 25.16 -8.66
CA GLU A 264 5.82 24.84 -8.18
C GLU A 264 6.90 25.15 -9.23
N LEU A 265 6.62 24.81 -10.49
CA LEU A 265 7.53 25.11 -11.60
C LEU A 265 7.66 26.61 -11.86
N LEU A 266 6.56 27.38 -11.74
CA LEU A 266 6.64 28.84 -11.82
C LEU A 266 7.52 29.45 -10.71
N ARG A 267 7.50 28.91 -9.49
CA ARG A 267 8.39 29.35 -8.39
C ARG A 267 9.86 29.04 -8.68
N GLN A 268 10.15 28.12 -9.61
CA GLN A 268 11.49 27.77 -10.06
C GLN A 268 11.89 28.57 -11.32
N ASN A 269 11.19 29.68 -11.60
CA ASN A 269 11.44 30.59 -12.71
C ASN A 269 11.28 30.01 -14.12
N LEU A 270 10.48 28.94 -14.27
CA LEU A 270 10.09 28.45 -15.59
C LEU A 270 8.98 29.35 -16.18
N SER A 271 8.94 29.45 -17.50
CA SER A 271 7.86 30.16 -18.19
C SER A 271 6.52 29.47 -17.98
N GLU A 272 5.42 30.23 -18.12
CA GLU A 272 4.06 29.67 -18.04
C GLU A 272 3.82 28.54 -19.05
N TYR A 273 4.40 28.68 -20.24
CA TYR A 273 4.32 27.68 -21.31
C TYR A 273 5.00 26.37 -20.89
N GLU A 274 6.25 26.43 -20.43
CA GLU A 274 7.01 25.26 -19.94
C GLU A 274 6.31 24.62 -18.75
N ALA A 275 5.95 25.43 -17.74
CA ALA A 275 5.24 24.95 -16.54
C ALA A 275 3.94 24.20 -16.89
N LYS A 276 3.17 24.68 -17.90
CA LYS A 276 1.94 24.05 -18.39
C LYS A 276 2.20 22.69 -19.05
N LEU A 277 3.19 22.62 -19.93
CA LEU A 277 3.55 21.38 -20.63
C LEU A 277 4.10 20.33 -19.67
N MET A 278 5.04 20.73 -18.81
CA MET A 278 5.67 19.86 -17.83
C MET A 278 4.68 19.33 -16.78
N SER A 279 3.82 20.20 -16.24
CA SER A 279 2.80 19.76 -15.28
C SER A 279 1.81 18.77 -15.88
N SER A 280 1.54 18.84 -17.19
CA SER A 280 0.70 17.88 -17.92
C SER A 280 1.26 16.46 -17.90
N THR A 281 2.58 16.29 -17.99
CA THR A 281 3.25 14.98 -17.92
C THR A 281 2.98 14.32 -16.57
N LEU A 282 3.27 14.99 -15.46
CA LEU A 282 3.04 14.47 -14.11
C LEU A 282 1.57 14.25 -13.81
N SER A 283 0.68 15.07 -14.36
CA SER A 283 -0.77 14.92 -14.18
C SER A 283 -1.32 13.64 -14.80
N LYS A 284 -0.66 13.10 -15.82
CA LYS A 284 -0.96 11.78 -16.41
C LYS A 284 -0.26 10.66 -15.66
N LEU A 285 1.01 10.85 -15.30
CA LEU A 285 1.83 9.82 -14.64
C LEU A 285 1.36 9.53 -13.20
N ASN A 286 1.02 10.53 -12.41
CA ASN A 286 0.65 10.31 -11.01
C ASN A 286 -0.55 9.36 -10.84
N PRO A 287 -1.72 9.59 -11.49
CA PRO A 287 -2.83 8.64 -11.38
C PRO A 287 -2.44 7.22 -11.81
N ALA A 288 -1.62 7.09 -12.85
CA ALA A 288 -1.14 5.80 -13.33
C ALA A 288 -0.15 5.14 -12.34
N PHE A 289 0.75 5.91 -11.73
CA PHE A 289 1.67 5.43 -10.70
C PHE A 289 0.94 4.95 -9.45
N PHE A 290 -0.01 5.75 -8.94
CA PHE A 290 -0.81 5.37 -7.80
C PHE A 290 -1.68 4.13 -8.04
N SER A 291 -2.05 3.86 -9.29
CA SER A 291 -2.87 2.70 -9.67
C SER A 291 -2.07 1.51 -10.24
N GLY A 292 -0.75 1.59 -10.35
CA GLY A 292 0.09 0.52 -10.90
C GLY A 292 -0.09 0.30 -12.41
N THR A 293 -0.51 1.34 -13.15
CA THR A 293 -0.86 1.24 -14.59
C THR A 293 0.04 2.08 -15.48
N VAL A 294 1.23 2.48 -15.02
CA VAL A 294 2.18 3.24 -15.83
C VAL A 294 2.54 2.51 -17.12
N VAL A 295 2.59 1.19 -17.09
CA VAL A 295 2.85 0.35 -18.28
C VAL A 295 1.86 0.62 -19.42
N GLU A 296 0.63 1.02 -19.13
CA GLU A 296 -0.42 1.34 -20.12
C GLU A 296 -0.12 2.64 -20.88
N ILE A 297 0.57 3.61 -20.24
CA ILE A 297 0.84 4.95 -20.81
C ILE A 297 2.32 5.22 -21.01
N TYR A 298 3.19 4.35 -20.56
CA TYR A 298 4.66 4.52 -20.56
C TYR A 298 5.16 4.99 -21.92
N ARG A 299 4.85 4.24 -23.02
CA ARG A 299 5.35 4.55 -24.37
C ARG A 299 4.83 5.91 -24.89
N ILE A 300 3.58 6.26 -24.56
CA ILE A 300 2.99 7.53 -24.98
C ILE A 300 3.70 8.69 -24.29
N ILE A 301 4.02 8.54 -23.02
CA ILE A 301 4.75 9.56 -22.27
C ILE A 301 6.18 9.70 -22.79
N GLU A 302 6.90 8.59 -22.95
CA GLU A 302 8.32 8.55 -23.35
C GLU A 302 8.60 9.31 -24.66
N VAL A 303 7.69 9.22 -25.64
CA VAL A 303 7.85 9.89 -26.93
C VAL A 303 7.26 11.31 -26.98
N SER A 304 6.58 11.75 -25.94
CA SER A 304 5.88 13.05 -25.93
C SER A 304 6.86 14.21 -25.80
N ASP A 305 6.60 15.31 -26.51
CA ASP A 305 7.38 16.54 -26.39
C ASP A 305 7.31 17.13 -24.97
N ASN A 306 6.17 16.97 -24.31
CA ASN A 306 5.98 17.39 -22.92
C ASN A 306 6.94 16.67 -21.96
N TYR A 307 7.29 15.42 -22.23
CA TYR A 307 8.28 14.67 -21.44
C TYR A 307 9.69 15.11 -21.76
N LYS A 308 10.02 15.34 -23.04
CA LYS A 308 11.35 15.77 -23.47
C LYS A 308 11.79 17.09 -22.84
N ILE A 309 10.85 18.01 -22.57
CA ILE A 309 11.17 19.29 -21.91
C ILE A 309 11.74 19.06 -20.50
N TRP A 310 11.36 17.99 -19.80
CA TRP A 310 11.91 17.68 -18.48
C TRP A 310 13.43 17.43 -18.51
N SER A 311 13.99 16.91 -19.61
CA SER A 311 15.44 16.71 -19.76
C SER A 311 16.26 18.01 -19.78
N LEU A 312 15.61 19.15 -20.05
CA LEU A 312 16.23 20.47 -20.05
C LEU A 312 16.42 21.06 -18.63
N VAL A 313 15.80 20.44 -17.62
CA VAL A 313 15.76 20.92 -16.23
C VAL A 313 16.16 19.80 -15.27
N SER A 314 17.39 19.29 -15.42
CA SER A 314 17.87 18.06 -14.76
C SER A 314 17.92 18.12 -13.22
N ASP A 315 18.04 19.30 -12.61
CA ASP A 315 18.24 19.44 -11.15
C ASP A 315 16.96 19.55 -10.33
N ILE A 316 15.80 19.55 -10.97
CA ILE A 316 14.52 19.66 -10.27
C ILE A 316 14.11 18.31 -9.69
N PHE A 317 13.66 18.29 -8.45
CA PHE A 317 13.13 17.09 -7.77
C PHE A 317 12.13 16.31 -8.63
N TYR A 318 11.21 17.01 -9.30
CA TYR A 318 10.18 16.39 -10.13
C TYR A 318 10.71 15.67 -11.38
N HIS A 319 11.86 16.08 -11.94
CA HIS A 319 12.53 15.34 -13.03
C HIS A 319 12.97 13.96 -12.51
N LYS A 320 13.70 13.94 -11.39
CA LYS A 320 14.15 12.68 -10.76
C LYS A 320 12.96 11.79 -10.37
N TYR A 321 11.86 12.40 -9.93
CA TYR A 321 10.64 11.67 -9.59
C TYR A 321 9.98 11.04 -10.82
N ILE A 322 9.88 11.76 -11.93
CA ILE A 322 9.39 11.20 -13.20
C ILE A 322 10.27 10.03 -13.66
N ASP A 323 11.59 10.21 -13.66
CA ASP A 323 12.53 9.16 -14.06
C ASP A 323 12.40 7.92 -13.19
N SER A 324 12.22 8.09 -11.88
CA SER A 324 12.01 6.97 -10.97
C SER A 324 10.72 6.20 -11.28
N ILE A 325 9.64 6.91 -11.64
CA ILE A 325 8.38 6.28 -12.06
C ILE A 325 8.56 5.55 -13.39
N MET A 326 9.18 6.20 -14.37
CA MET A 326 9.35 5.65 -15.71
C MET A 326 10.28 4.42 -15.72
N LYS A 327 11.30 4.39 -14.86
CA LYS A 327 12.26 3.30 -14.75
C LYS A 327 11.64 2.02 -14.15
N GLU A 328 10.90 2.15 -13.07
CA GLU A 328 10.41 1.01 -12.27
C GLU A 328 9.10 0.42 -12.81
N ASN A 329 8.32 1.17 -13.59
CA ASN A 329 6.94 0.82 -13.91
C ASN A 329 6.74 0.29 -15.33
N ARG A 330 7.65 -0.56 -15.81
CA ARG A 330 7.55 -1.24 -17.13
C ARG A 330 6.76 -2.54 -17.08
N PHE A 331 6.22 -2.91 -15.91
CA PHE A 331 5.50 -4.15 -15.67
C PHE A 331 4.08 -3.89 -15.18
N ASP A 332 3.23 -4.91 -15.26
CA ASP A 332 1.91 -4.89 -14.64
C ASP A 332 2.06 -5.11 -13.12
N HIS A 333 1.67 -4.11 -12.33
CA HIS A 333 1.66 -4.17 -10.88
C HIS A 333 0.28 -4.50 -10.29
N ASN A 334 -0.67 -4.91 -11.13
CA ASN A 334 -2.05 -5.20 -10.72
C ASN A 334 -2.34 -6.71 -10.62
N THR A 335 -1.42 -7.55 -11.08
CA THR A 335 -1.59 -9.01 -11.03
C THR A 335 -0.30 -9.70 -10.60
N LEU A 336 -0.44 -10.74 -9.73
CA LEU A 336 0.67 -11.58 -9.29
C LEU A 336 0.18 -13.01 -9.09
N ARG A 337 0.92 -13.99 -9.58
CA ARG A 337 0.73 -15.40 -9.24
C ARG A 337 1.99 -15.96 -8.60
N LEU A 338 1.84 -16.56 -7.43
CA LEU A 338 2.94 -17.20 -6.69
C LEU A 338 2.66 -18.68 -6.50
N SER A 339 3.70 -19.52 -6.65
CA SER A 339 3.72 -20.88 -6.15
C SER A 339 4.31 -20.90 -4.74
N LEU A 340 3.72 -21.68 -3.84
CA LEU A 340 4.20 -21.92 -2.47
C LEU A 340 4.87 -23.30 -2.33
N ARG A 341 5.10 -24.03 -3.43
CA ARG A 341 5.78 -25.33 -3.43
C ARG A 341 7.28 -25.13 -3.29
N GLU A 342 7.90 -25.95 -2.44
CA GLU A 342 9.37 -25.93 -2.24
C GLU A 342 10.12 -26.80 -3.26
N ASP A 343 9.47 -27.82 -3.83
CA ASP A 343 10.12 -28.98 -4.43
C ASP A 343 10.59 -28.79 -5.90
N ASP A 344 10.15 -27.72 -6.57
CA ASP A 344 10.42 -27.52 -8.01
C ASP A 344 11.33 -26.34 -8.34
N GLY A 345 11.97 -25.71 -7.34
CA GLY A 345 12.77 -24.49 -7.54
C GLY A 345 11.94 -23.28 -7.97
N SER A 346 10.61 -23.44 -8.07
CA SER A 346 9.66 -22.40 -8.50
C SER A 346 9.09 -21.58 -7.35
N PHE A 347 9.60 -21.81 -6.13
CA PHE A 347 9.15 -21.11 -4.93
C PHE A 347 9.19 -19.59 -5.13
N GLY A 348 8.04 -18.96 -5.11
CA GLY A 348 7.91 -17.53 -5.39
C GLY A 348 8.17 -17.14 -6.86
N GLN A 349 8.00 -18.02 -7.84
CA GLN A 349 8.05 -17.62 -9.26
C GLN A 349 6.78 -16.87 -9.68
N VAL A 350 6.98 -15.71 -10.30
CA VAL A 350 5.91 -14.96 -10.95
C VAL A 350 5.67 -15.56 -12.33
N ILE A 351 4.47 -16.06 -12.54
CA ILE A 351 4.03 -16.43 -13.89
C ILE A 351 3.38 -15.18 -14.50
N TRP A 352 4.18 -14.38 -15.19
CA TRP A 352 3.67 -13.26 -15.96
C TRP A 352 2.83 -13.78 -17.13
N ASN A 353 1.57 -13.41 -17.17
CA ASN A 353 0.71 -13.75 -18.31
C ASN A 353 1.13 -12.88 -19.51
N LYS A 354 1.97 -13.43 -20.41
CA LYS A 354 2.43 -12.78 -21.65
C LYS A 354 1.28 -12.47 -22.64
N ASN A 355 0.06 -12.94 -22.39
CA ASN A 355 -1.03 -12.95 -23.38
C ASN A 355 -2.04 -11.77 -23.31
N LYS A 356 -1.87 -10.76 -22.44
CA LYS A 356 -2.77 -9.60 -22.44
C LYS A 356 -2.42 -8.48 -23.44
N GLY A 357 -1.44 -8.72 -24.31
CA GLY A 357 -1.04 -7.76 -25.38
C GLY A 357 -1.62 -8.04 -26.76
N ARG A 358 -2.53 -9.04 -26.95
CA ARG A 358 -3.01 -9.45 -28.29
C ARG A 358 -4.52 -9.60 -28.45
N GLU A 359 -5.32 -9.26 -27.48
CA GLU A 359 -6.77 -9.23 -27.66
C GLU A 359 -7.27 -7.79 -27.54
N ASN A 360 -7.21 -7.06 -28.61
CA ASN A 360 -8.08 -6.00 -29.11
C ASN A 360 -7.39 -5.40 -30.35
N GLY A 361 -7.54 -6.08 -31.50
CA GLY A 361 -7.50 -5.53 -32.81
C GLY A 361 -8.93 -5.24 -33.26
#